data_9a9942edcb98f9d5c8b87600a882b80e
#
_entry.id   9a9942edcb98f9d5c8b87600a882b80e
#
_cell.length_a   1.000
_cell.length_b   1.000
_cell.length_c   1.000
_cell.angle_alpha   90.00
_cell.angle_beta   90.00
_cell.angle_gamma   90.00
#
_symmetry.space_group_name_H-M   'P 1'
#
loop_
_entity.id
_entity.type
_entity.pdbx_description
1 polymer ?
#
loop_
_entity_poly.entity_id
_entity_poly.type
_entity_poly.pdbx_seq_one_letter_code
_entity_poly.pdbx_strand_id
1 'polypeptide(L)'
;MIISCGKLGELTSDTQTDNLYFCEKYTSGTDECEGKSTKYTPGRLTVMVDIRPSKKKLGVTKVNINITDLKSGEAVDTYPFDTESDMDYVFFDDVNFKNPGKYKVSALKPDGTVIVSNEIEIVDK
;
A
#
# COMPACT_ATOMS: atom_id res chain seq x y z
N MET A 1 7.32 30.34 -4.57
CA MET A 1 7.41 30.18 -4.09
C MET A 1 7.28 29.80 -4.01
N ILE A 2 7.46 29.58 -4.44
CA ILE A 2 7.41 29.23 -4.08
C ILE A 2 7.44 28.79 -4.14
N ILE A 3 7.56 28.50 -4.57
CA ILE A 3 7.61 28.11 -4.26
C ILE A 3 7.76 27.69 -4.25
N SER A 4 7.83 27.44 -4.63
CA SER A 4 8.03 27.09 -4.25
C SER A 4 8.25 26.73 -4.17
N CYS A 5 8.39 26.50 -4.56
CA CYS A 5 8.70 26.18 -4.08
C CYS A 5 8.74 25.75 -3.83
N GLY A 6 8.67 25.47 -4.31
CA GLY A 6 8.81 25.01 -3.63
C GLY A 6 8.92 24.62 -3.64
N LYS A 7 8.88 24.34 -3.99
CA LYS A 7 9.05 23.95 -3.48
C LYS A 7 9.43 23.74 -3.03
N LEU A 8 9.54 23.62 -3.38
CA LEU A 8 9.95 23.27 -2.62
C LEU A 8 10.03 22.80 -2.16
N GLY A 9 10.08 22.64 -2.38
CA GLY A 9 10.33 22.02 -1.60
C GLY A 9 10.13 21.39 -1.62
N GLU A 10 10.16 21.00 -1.80
CA GLU A 10 10.10 20.43 -1.43
C GLU A 10 10.25 19.83 -1.29
N LEU A 11 10.56 19.60 -1.61
CA LEU A 11 10.75 19.01 -1.21
C LEU A 11 11.07 18.39 -0.52
N THR A 12 11.25 17.71 -0.81
CA THR A 12 12.14 17.14 0.14
C THR A 12 11.51 16.42 1.30
N SER A 13 10.65 16.99 1.94
CA SER A 13 9.90 16.33 3.00
C SER A 13 9.20 15.09 2.49
N ASP A 14 9.06 14.99 1.21
CA ASP A 14 8.37 13.86 0.59
C ASP A 14 9.05 12.55 0.87
N THR A 15 10.36 12.56 1.03
CA THR A 15 11.09 11.34 1.31
C THR A 15 10.78 10.79 2.69
N GLN A 16 10.06 11.54 3.50
CA GLN A 16 9.71 11.15 4.85
C GLN A 16 8.26 10.69 4.97
N THR A 17 7.64 10.35 3.86
CA THR A 17 6.23 9.97 3.84
C THR A 17 6.07 8.45 3.93
N ASP A 18 5.13 8.02 4.76
CA ASP A 18 4.73 6.62 4.81
C ASP A 18 4.18 6.21 3.46
N ASN A 19 4.35 4.94 3.10
CA ASN A 19 4.03 4.48 1.76
C ASN A 19 3.42 3.09 1.76
N LEU A 20 2.48 2.89 0.84
CA LEU A 20 1.99 1.56 0.48
C LEU A 20 2.32 1.38 -1.00
N TYR A 21 2.97 0.27 -1.34
CA TYR A 21 3.34 0.02 -2.71
C TYR A 21 3.20 -1.46 -3.05
N PHE A 22 3.42 -1.81 -4.31
CA PHE A 22 3.08 -3.14 -4.81
C PHE A 22 4.28 -3.79 -5.46
N CYS A 23 4.37 -5.12 -5.32
CA CYS A 23 5.36 -5.94 -5.99
C CYS A 23 4.68 -7.16 -6.57
N GLU A 24 5.29 -7.74 -7.61
CA GLU A 24 4.88 -9.06 -8.06
C GLU A 24 5.31 -10.09 -7.04
N LYS A 25 6.47 -9.89 -6.43
CA LYS A 25 7.01 -10.79 -5.43
C LYS A 25 7.94 -10.05 -4.49
N TYR A 26 7.84 -10.33 -3.21
CA TYR A 26 8.75 -9.77 -2.21
C TYR A 26 9.55 -10.89 -1.55
N THR A 27 10.88 -10.70 -1.47
CA THR A 27 11.78 -11.64 -0.79
C THR A 27 12.33 -10.97 0.46
N SER A 28 11.90 -11.45 1.62
CA SER A 28 12.25 -10.81 2.89
C SER A 28 13.74 -10.94 3.22
N GLY A 29 14.37 -12.04 2.82
CA GLY A 29 15.77 -12.26 3.14
C GLY A 29 16.70 -11.24 2.50
N THR A 30 16.35 -10.72 1.33
CA THR A 30 17.14 -9.72 0.61
C THR A 30 16.46 -8.36 0.53
N ASP A 31 15.25 -8.25 1.07
CA ASP A 31 14.43 -7.05 1.00
C ASP A 31 14.24 -6.58 -0.45
N GLU A 32 13.92 -7.53 -1.33
CA GLU A 32 13.72 -7.25 -2.74
C GLU A 32 12.25 -7.28 -3.12
N CYS A 33 11.79 -6.20 -3.74
CA CYS A 33 10.42 -6.06 -4.24
C CYS A 33 10.50 -6.10 -5.76
N GLU A 34 10.24 -7.28 -6.32
CA GLU A 34 10.35 -7.48 -7.77
C GLU A 34 9.08 -7.00 -8.47
N GLY A 35 9.27 -6.35 -9.61
CA GLY A 35 8.14 -5.89 -10.40
C GLY A 35 7.36 -4.77 -9.75
N LYS A 36 8.04 -3.86 -9.05
CA LYS A 36 7.38 -2.73 -8.39
C LYS A 36 6.74 -1.82 -9.43
N SER A 37 5.44 -1.56 -9.28
CA SER A 37 4.69 -0.75 -10.24
C SER A 37 3.35 -0.34 -9.61
N THR A 38 2.56 0.44 -10.35
CA THR A 38 1.18 0.74 -10.00
C THR A 38 0.23 0.28 -11.11
N LYS A 39 0.73 -0.50 -12.06
CA LYS A 39 -0.08 -1.02 -13.17
C LYS A 39 0.28 -2.48 -13.39
N TYR A 40 -0.73 -3.35 -13.36
CA TYR A 40 -0.54 -4.79 -13.49
C TYR A 40 -1.70 -5.41 -14.26
N THR A 41 -1.54 -6.68 -14.64
CA THR A 41 -2.66 -7.49 -15.14
C THR A 41 -3.30 -8.23 -13.97
N PRO A 42 -4.52 -8.78 -14.13
CA PRO A 42 -5.17 -9.49 -13.03
C PRO A 42 -4.32 -10.63 -12.49
N GLY A 43 -4.34 -10.81 -11.19
CA GLY A 43 -3.56 -11.84 -10.52
C GLY A 43 -3.25 -11.45 -9.10
N ARG A 44 -2.34 -12.20 -8.50
CA ARG A 44 -1.95 -11.98 -7.12
C ARG A 44 -0.70 -11.12 -7.04
N LEU A 45 -0.72 -10.20 -6.09
CA LEU A 45 0.38 -9.29 -5.87
C LEU A 45 0.72 -9.26 -4.39
N THR A 46 1.89 -8.70 -4.08
CA THR A 46 2.29 -8.42 -2.71
C THR A 46 2.09 -6.93 -2.45
N VAL A 47 1.44 -6.62 -1.34
CA VAL A 47 1.24 -5.24 -0.88
C VAL A 47 2.26 -4.95 0.20
N MET A 48 3.03 -3.89 0.03
CA MET A 48 4.05 -3.46 0.98
C MET A 48 3.55 -2.26 1.75
N VAL A 49 3.71 -2.29 3.06
CA VAL A 49 3.37 -1.14 3.92
C VAL A 49 4.62 -0.73 4.67
N ASP A 50 5.04 0.51 4.47
CA ASP A 50 6.25 1.06 5.07
C ASP A 50 5.89 2.35 5.81
N ILE A 51 5.89 2.29 7.13
CA ILE A 51 5.62 3.46 7.96
C ILE A 51 6.86 3.87 8.76
N ARG A 52 8.04 3.40 8.34
CA ARG A 52 9.30 3.80 8.98
C ARG A 52 9.56 5.30 8.87
N PRO A 53 9.20 5.97 7.76
CA PRO A 53 9.45 7.42 7.68
C PRO A 53 8.79 8.24 8.79
N SER A 54 7.59 7.87 9.23
CA SER A 54 6.92 8.58 10.31
C SER A 54 7.38 8.15 11.69
N LYS A 55 8.23 7.09 11.76
CA LYS A 55 8.74 6.54 13.01
C LYS A 55 7.64 6.00 13.91
N LYS A 56 6.52 5.61 13.30
CA LYS A 56 5.40 4.99 14.02
C LYS A 56 5.47 3.48 13.89
N LYS A 57 4.72 2.81 14.76
CA LYS A 57 4.54 1.37 14.68
C LYS A 57 3.08 1.09 14.35
N LEU A 58 2.78 -0.13 13.88
CA LEU A 58 1.39 -0.49 13.57
C LEU A 58 0.49 -0.34 14.78
N GLY A 59 0.97 -0.75 15.94
CA GLY A 59 0.20 -0.62 17.18
C GLY A 59 -0.99 -1.56 17.27
N VAL A 60 -1.12 -2.48 16.32
CA VAL A 60 -2.23 -3.43 16.27
C VAL A 60 -1.70 -4.78 15.83
N THR A 61 -2.42 -5.85 16.19
CA THR A 61 -2.02 -7.22 15.83
C THR A 61 -2.79 -7.76 14.63
N LYS A 62 -3.60 -6.93 14.00
CA LYS A 62 -4.30 -7.29 12.78
C LYS A 62 -4.44 -6.07 11.88
N VAL A 63 -4.23 -6.28 10.58
CA VAL A 63 -4.38 -5.23 9.58
C VAL A 63 -5.26 -5.79 8.46
N ASN A 64 -6.21 -5.01 8.00
CA ASN A 64 -7.05 -5.37 6.88
C ASN A 64 -6.57 -4.63 5.64
N ILE A 65 -6.32 -5.36 4.56
CA ILE A 65 -6.02 -4.76 3.26
C ILE A 65 -7.33 -4.66 2.51
N ASN A 66 -7.80 -3.45 2.28
CA ASN A 66 -9.08 -3.18 1.66
C ASN A 66 -8.85 -2.69 0.23
N ILE A 67 -9.63 -3.24 -0.70
CA ILE A 67 -9.58 -2.83 -2.10
C ILE A 67 -10.90 -2.16 -2.42
N THR A 68 -10.86 -0.90 -2.86
CA THR A 68 -12.03 -0.12 -3.21
C THR A 68 -11.96 0.25 -4.68
N ASP A 69 -13.08 0.04 -5.39
CA ASP A 69 -13.20 0.43 -6.80
C ASP A 69 -13.33 1.96 -6.85
N LEU A 70 -12.39 2.62 -7.54
CA LEU A 70 -12.41 4.08 -7.63
C LEU A 70 -13.59 4.60 -8.43
N LYS A 71 -14.10 3.81 -9.36
CA LYS A 71 -15.21 4.25 -10.20
C LYS A 71 -16.52 4.26 -9.42
N SER A 72 -16.78 3.21 -8.65
CA SER A 72 -18.04 3.09 -7.90
C SER A 72 -17.92 3.58 -6.46
N GLY A 73 -16.73 3.62 -5.92
CA GLY A 73 -16.50 3.95 -4.52
C GLY A 73 -16.82 2.81 -3.57
N GLU A 74 -17.10 1.63 -4.09
CA GLU A 74 -17.49 0.49 -3.28
C GLU A 74 -16.32 -0.42 -2.98
N ALA A 75 -16.31 -1.00 -1.78
CA ALA A 75 -15.31 -1.99 -1.41
C ALA A 75 -15.52 -3.26 -2.25
N VAL A 76 -14.44 -3.71 -2.87
CA VAL A 76 -14.47 -4.91 -3.71
C VAL A 76 -14.07 -6.14 -2.91
N ASP A 77 -13.09 -5.97 -2.02
CA ASP A 77 -12.55 -7.07 -1.27
C ASP A 77 -11.81 -6.56 -0.04
N THR A 78 -11.68 -7.42 0.96
CA THR A 78 -10.93 -7.11 2.17
C THR A 78 -10.18 -8.35 2.60
N TYR A 79 -8.88 -8.23 2.83
CA TYR A 79 -8.02 -9.33 3.22
C TYR A 79 -7.49 -9.06 4.63
N PRO A 80 -7.86 -9.88 5.62
CA PRO A 80 -7.32 -9.73 6.97
C PRO A 80 -5.98 -10.44 7.09
N PHE A 81 -5.03 -9.79 7.77
CA PHE A 81 -3.71 -10.35 8.01
C PHE A 81 -3.34 -10.16 9.47
N ASP A 82 -2.64 -11.14 10.02
CA ASP A 82 -2.09 -11.03 11.36
C ASP A 82 -0.77 -10.27 11.30
N THR A 83 -0.55 -9.40 12.28
CA THR A 83 0.65 -8.58 12.37
C THR A 83 1.12 -8.56 13.81
N GLU A 84 2.20 -7.80 14.06
CA GLU A 84 2.64 -7.52 15.43
C GLU A 84 2.65 -6.01 15.62
N SER A 85 2.36 -5.60 16.83
CA SER A 85 2.15 -4.18 17.11
C SER A 85 3.42 -3.35 16.95
N ASP A 86 4.60 -3.97 17.02
CA ASP A 86 5.86 -3.25 16.88
C ASP A 86 6.40 -3.22 15.44
N MET A 87 5.63 -3.74 14.48
CA MET A 87 6.03 -3.71 13.08
C MET A 87 5.90 -2.32 12.49
N ASP A 88 6.84 -1.96 11.62
CA ASP A 88 6.79 -0.70 10.89
C ASP A 88 7.11 -0.88 9.40
N TYR A 89 7.38 -2.12 8.98
CA TYR A 89 7.65 -2.46 7.57
C TYR A 89 7.18 -3.88 7.37
N VAL A 90 6.07 -4.05 6.65
CA VAL A 90 5.45 -5.36 6.51
C VAL A 90 5.02 -5.61 5.07
N PHE A 91 4.87 -6.89 4.73
CA PHE A 91 4.38 -7.27 3.42
C PHE A 91 3.18 -8.21 3.58
N PHE A 92 2.26 -8.12 2.62
CA PHE A 92 1.05 -8.93 2.61
C PHE A 92 0.97 -9.63 1.26
N ASP A 93 1.20 -10.96 1.28
CA ASP A 93 1.21 -11.77 0.08
C ASP A 93 -0.20 -12.14 -0.38
N ASP A 94 -0.30 -12.54 -1.65
CA ASP A 94 -1.51 -13.15 -2.20
C ASP A 94 -2.74 -12.25 -2.17
N VAL A 95 -2.53 -10.96 -2.32
CA VAL A 95 -3.66 -10.05 -2.51
C VAL A 95 -4.08 -10.16 -3.97
N ASN A 96 -5.28 -10.69 -4.20
CA ASN A 96 -5.74 -11.06 -5.53
C ASN A 96 -6.60 -9.97 -6.15
N PHE A 97 -6.17 -9.49 -7.32
CA PHE A 97 -6.92 -8.51 -8.12
C PHE A 97 -7.54 -9.26 -9.28
N LYS A 98 -8.85 -9.43 -9.24
CA LYS A 98 -9.55 -10.33 -10.14
C LYS A 98 -9.95 -9.70 -11.45
N ASN A 99 -10.28 -8.41 -11.43
CA ASN A 99 -10.86 -7.72 -12.59
C ASN A 99 -10.09 -6.47 -12.93
N PRO A 100 -10.03 -6.10 -14.23
CA PRO A 100 -9.45 -4.82 -14.62
C PRO A 100 -10.23 -3.64 -14.02
N GLY A 101 -9.53 -2.55 -13.79
CA GLY A 101 -10.10 -1.34 -13.23
C GLY A 101 -9.07 -0.55 -12.45
N LYS A 102 -9.52 0.56 -11.89
CA LYS A 102 -8.67 1.37 -11.02
C LYS A 102 -9.17 1.22 -9.60
N TYR A 103 -8.24 0.98 -8.69
CA TYR A 103 -8.57 0.66 -7.31
C TYR A 103 -7.74 1.47 -6.34
N LYS A 104 -8.32 1.71 -5.17
CA LYS A 104 -7.60 2.25 -4.03
C LYS A 104 -7.36 1.10 -3.06
N VAL A 105 -6.11 0.90 -2.68
CA VAL A 105 -5.73 -0.14 -1.73
C VAL A 105 -5.34 0.55 -0.42
N SER A 106 -5.98 0.17 0.66
CA SER A 106 -5.77 0.79 1.97
C SER A 106 -5.41 -0.27 3.00
N ALA A 107 -4.45 0.06 3.85
CA ALA A 107 -4.14 -0.75 5.02
C ALA A 107 -4.90 -0.14 6.19
N LEU A 108 -5.76 -0.92 6.82
CA LEU A 108 -6.66 -0.43 7.86
C LEU A 108 -6.42 -1.15 9.17
N LYS A 109 -6.54 -0.41 10.26
CA LYS A 109 -6.62 -1.02 11.59
C LYS A 109 -7.99 -1.67 11.76
N PRO A 110 -8.15 -2.56 12.74
CA PRO A 110 -9.45 -3.22 12.95
C PRO A 110 -10.62 -2.26 13.15
N ASP A 111 -10.35 -1.06 13.68
CA ASP A 111 -11.40 -0.05 13.91
C ASP A 111 -11.72 0.76 12.65
N GLY A 112 -11.05 0.47 11.52
CA GLY A 112 -11.28 1.18 10.27
C GLY A 112 -10.36 2.35 10.02
N THR A 113 -9.46 2.66 10.95
CA THR A 113 -8.51 3.76 10.76
C THR A 113 -7.54 3.43 9.64
N VAL A 114 -7.37 4.34 8.69
CA VAL A 114 -6.44 4.16 7.58
C VAL A 114 -5.01 4.38 8.06
N ILE A 115 -4.16 3.37 7.85
CA ILE A 115 -2.74 3.50 8.15
C ILE A 115 -2.04 4.20 7.00
N VAL A 116 -2.25 3.67 5.79
CA VAL A 116 -1.68 4.22 4.56
C VAL A 116 -2.46 3.65 3.39
N SER A 117 -2.48 4.35 2.26
CA SER A 117 -3.17 3.87 1.06
C SER A 117 -2.43 4.30 -0.19
N ASN A 118 -2.78 3.66 -1.31
CA ASN A 118 -2.26 4.02 -2.64
C ASN A 118 -3.21 3.48 -3.69
N GLU A 119 -3.03 3.95 -4.91
CA GLU A 119 -3.89 3.54 -6.02
C GLU A 119 -3.14 2.60 -6.96
N ILE A 120 -3.90 1.73 -7.61
CA ILE A 120 -3.35 0.75 -8.56
C ILE A 120 -4.31 0.62 -9.73
N GLU A 121 -3.75 0.38 -10.90
CA GLU A 121 -4.54 0.11 -12.09
C GLU A 121 -4.30 -1.33 -12.53
N ILE A 122 -5.40 -2.05 -12.77
CA ILE A 122 -5.34 -3.42 -13.32
C ILE A 122 -5.86 -3.35 -14.73
N VAL A 123 -5.04 -3.80 -15.68
CA VAL A 123 -5.35 -3.71 -17.11
C VAL A 123 -5.54 -5.11 -17.68
N ASP A 124 -6.25 -5.20 -18.79
CA ASP A 124 -6.41 -6.48 -19.49
C ASP A 124 -5.06 -6.96 -20.02
N LYS A 125 -4.91 -8.26 -20.08
CA LYS A 125 -3.72 -8.87 -20.66
C LYS A 125 -3.61 -8.59 -22.15
#